data_0a97eeaf12b18289d252b44d5c6697b5
#
_entry.id   0a97eeaf12b18289d252b44d5c6697b5
#
_cell.length_a   1.000
_cell.length_b   1.000
_cell.length_c   1.000
_cell.angle_alpha   90.00
_cell.angle_beta   90.00
_cell.angle_gamma   90.00
#
_symmetry.space_group_name_H-M   'P 1'
#
loop_
_entity.id
_entity.type
_entity.pdbx_description
1 polymer ?
#
loop_
_entity_poly.entity_id
_entity_poly.type
_entity_poly.pdbx_seq_one_letter_code
_entity_poly.pdbx_strand_id
1 'polypeptide(L)'
;MLRPTLDEVKAMAAKAEGNLVPIFREVTADLETPVSAFLKVRTGQYSFLLESVEGGERLARYSFIGTQPYRVLKTGPGQEYDSDPLLPLEQEMARFKAVSVPGVPAFTGGAIGYVAYDAVRHFEPRVVPPKTDVLGIPEASFLFCDSMVV
;
A
#
# COMPACT_ATOMS: atom_id res chain seq x y z
N MET A 1 4.28 -6.87 -23.18
CA MET A 1 2.97 -6.35 -23.62
C MET A 1 2.19 -5.95 -22.38
N LEU A 2 1.43 -4.84 -22.41
CA LEU A 2 0.55 -4.47 -21.29
C LEU A 2 -0.69 -5.35 -21.28
N ARG A 3 -1.14 -5.74 -20.10
CA ARG A 3 -2.37 -6.51 -19.84
C ARG A 3 -3.13 -5.87 -18.66
N PRO A 4 -4.47 -5.85 -18.70
CA PRO A 4 -5.31 -6.14 -19.88
C PRO A 4 -5.07 -5.15 -21.02
N THR A 5 -5.51 -5.49 -22.22
CA THR A 5 -5.50 -4.60 -23.39
C THR A 5 -6.49 -3.45 -23.21
N LEU A 6 -6.38 -2.41 -24.03
CA LEU A 6 -7.28 -1.26 -23.96
C LEU A 6 -8.76 -1.66 -24.15
N ASP A 7 -9.03 -2.61 -25.06
CA ASP A 7 -10.41 -3.04 -25.34
C ASP A 7 -10.97 -3.87 -24.18
N GLU A 8 -10.13 -4.69 -23.53
CA GLU A 8 -10.52 -5.41 -22.31
C GLU A 8 -10.81 -4.44 -21.16
N VAL A 9 -9.99 -3.40 -20.95
CA VAL A 9 -10.23 -2.36 -19.95
C VAL A 9 -11.55 -1.63 -20.23
N LYS A 10 -11.83 -1.26 -21.49
CA LYS A 10 -13.11 -0.64 -21.87
C LYS A 10 -14.31 -1.55 -21.57
N ALA A 11 -14.16 -2.87 -21.87
CA ALA A 11 -15.20 -3.84 -21.58
C ALA A 11 -15.44 -4.01 -20.06
N MET A 12 -14.38 -4.00 -19.25
CA MET A 12 -14.48 -4.04 -17.79
C MET A 12 -15.16 -2.76 -17.25
N ALA A 13 -14.77 -1.60 -17.75
CA ALA A 13 -15.38 -0.32 -17.38
C ALA A 13 -16.87 -0.27 -17.71
N ALA A 14 -17.28 -0.83 -18.86
CA ALA A 14 -18.68 -0.88 -19.27
C ALA A 14 -19.56 -1.74 -18.35
N LYS A 15 -18.97 -2.75 -17.68
CA LYS A 15 -19.68 -3.57 -16.68
C LYS A 15 -19.88 -2.90 -15.33
N ALA A 16 -19.21 -1.77 -15.08
CA ALA A 16 -19.29 -1.01 -13.84
C ALA A 16 -19.01 -1.82 -12.55
N GLU A 17 -18.18 -2.87 -12.65
CA GLU A 17 -17.85 -3.75 -11.53
C GLU A 17 -16.92 -3.07 -10.50
N GLY A 18 -16.21 -2.02 -10.92
CA GLY A 18 -15.32 -1.21 -10.10
C GLY A 18 -14.84 0.04 -10.82
N ASN A 19 -14.00 0.82 -10.16
CA ASN A 19 -13.42 2.06 -10.69
C ASN A 19 -11.88 2.07 -10.74
N LEU A 20 -11.25 0.94 -10.39
CA LEU A 20 -9.81 0.76 -10.44
C LEU A 20 -9.48 -0.56 -11.16
N VAL A 21 -8.81 -0.48 -12.31
CA VAL A 21 -8.39 -1.65 -13.09
C VAL A 21 -6.87 -1.77 -13.01
N PRO A 22 -6.32 -2.85 -12.43
CA PRO A 22 -4.89 -3.10 -12.44
C PRO A 22 -4.41 -3.38 -13.87
N ILE A 23 -3.35 -2.70 -14.29
CA ILE A 23 -2.67 -2.93 -15.58
C ILE A 23 -1.25 -3.37 -15.29
N PHE A 24 -0.80 -4.45 -15.88
CA PHE A 24 0.51 -5.00 -15.62
C PHE A 24 1.26 -5.42 -16.88
N ARG A 25 2.54 -5.61 -16.73
CA ARG A 25 3.41 -6.27 -17.69
C ARG A 25 4.42 -7.14 -16.96
N GLU A 26 4.77 -8.26 -17.54
CA GLU A 26 5.88 -9.08 -17.06
C GLU A 26 7.20 -8.55 -17.63
N VAL A 27 8.21 -8.56 -16.80
CA VAL A 27 9.59 -8.18 -17.15
C VAL A 27 10.50 -9.30 -16.68
N THR A 28 11.35 -9.79 -17.58
CA THR A 28 12.37 -10.78 -17.22
C THR A 28 13.38 -10.16 -16.24
N ALA A 29 13.60 -10.82 -15.12
CA ALA A 29 14.43 -10.33 -14.03
C ALA A 29 15.28 -11.45 -13.40
N ASP A 30 15.77 -12.41 -14.22
CA ASP A 30 16.44 -13.62 -13.77
C ASP A 30 17.72 -13.37 -12.94
N LEU A 31 18.31 -12.19 -13.08
CA LEU A 31 19.50 -11.77 -12.33
C LEU A 31 19.21 -10.82 -11.19
N GLU A 32 17.93 -10.55 -10.91
CA GLU A 32 17.53 -9.62 -9.88
C GLU A 32 17.05 -10.34 -8.61
N THR A 33 17.38 -9.76 -7.48
CA THR A 33 16.73 -10.07 -6.20
C THR A 33 15.71 -8.96 -5.89
N PRO A 34 14.72 -9.20 -5.00
CA PRO A 34 13.82 -8.14 -4.55
C PRO A 34 14.57 -6.91 -4.04
N VAL A 35 15.66 -7.10 -3.30
CA VAL A 35 16.49 -6.02 -2.79
C VAL A 35 17.21 -5.26 -3.91
N SER A 36 17.80 -5.96 -4.90
CA SER A 36 18.47 -5.30 -6.02
C SER A 36 17.48 -4.54 -6.89
N ALA A 37 16.28 -5.10 -7.12
CA ALA A 37 15.22 -4.42 -7.83
C ALA A 37 14.75 -3.16 -7.07
N PHE A 38 14.53 -3.26 -5.75
CA PHE A 38 14.20 -2.12 -4.89
C PHE A 38 15.23 -1.00 -5.01
N LEU A 39 16.52 -1.32 -4.90
CA LEU A 39 17.59 -0.33 -4.99
C LEU A 39 17.63 0.39 -6.34
N LYS A 40 17.19 -0.25 -7.42
CA LYS A 40 17.11 0.33 -8.76
C LYS A 40 15.89 1.23 -8.97
N VAL A 41 14.74 0.87 -8.38
CA VAL A 41 13.49 1.59 -8.64
C VAL A 41 13.15 2.62 -7.57
N ARG A 42 13.73 2.51 -6.37
CA ARG A 42 13.44 3.47 -5.29
C ARG A 42 13.82 4.88 -5.70
N THR A 43 12.91 5.81 -5.46
CA THR A 43 13.13 7.25 -5.68
C THR A 43 12.38 8.05 -4.62
N GLY A 44 12.85 9.28 -4.39
CA GLY A 44 12.21 10.17 -3.42
C GLY A 44 12.37 9.73 -1.96
N GLN A 45 11.54 10.30 -1.11
CA GLN A 45 11.59 10.12 0.35
C GLN A 45 10.88 8.84 0.82
N TYR A 46 9.85 8.41 0.07
CA TYR A 46 8.97 7.31 0.47
C TYR A 46 9.04 6.17 -0.54
N SER A 47 9.39 5.00 -0.06
CA SER A 47 9.37 3.74 -0.80
C SER A 47 9.31 2.58 0.19
N PHE A 48 8.87 1.42 -0.27
CA PHE A 48 8.82 0.22 0.55
C PHE A 48 9.25 -1.01 -0.23
N LEU A 49 9.74 -1.99 0.51
CA LEU A 49 9.93 -3.37 0.09
C LEU A 49 9.29 -4.27 1.15
N LEU A 50 8.32 -5.06 0.74
CA LEU A 50 7.72 -6.11 1.55
C LEU A 50 8.20 -7.46 1.04
N GLU A 51 8.86 -8.21 1.91
CA GLU A 51 9.29 -9.57 1.65
C GLU A 51 8.73 -10.49 2.74
N SER A 52 8.23 -11.66 2.34
CA SER A 52 7.87 -12.71 3.27
C SER A 52 8.98 -13.74 3.29
N VAL A 53 9.62 -13.91 4.44
CA VAL A 53 10.76 -14.83 4.64
C VAL A 53 10.31 -16.18 5.24
N GLU A 54 9.18 -16.19 5.93
CA GLU A 54 8.67 -17.38 6.61
C GLU A 54 7.29 -17.79 6.08
N GLY A 55 7.04 -19.11 5.99
CA GLY A 55 5.70 -19.63 5.67
C GLY A 55 5.63 -20.59 4.48
N GLY A 56 6.77 -21.03 3.93
CA GLY A 56 6.84 -21.98 2.81
C GLY A 56 6.33 -21.39 1.49
N GLU A 57 6.36 -22.19 0.42
CA GLU A 57 6.06 -21.78 -0.97
C GLU A 57 4.66 -21.15 -1.20
N ARG A 58 3.74 -21.31 -0.26
CA ARG A 58 2.37 -20.79 -0.38
C ARG A 58 2.21 -19.37 0.14
N LEU A 59 2.95 -18.96 1.19
CA LEU A 59 2.81 -17.65 1.83
C LEU A 59 3.93 -16.68 1.42
N ALA A 60 5.14 -17.19 1.18
CA ALA A 60 6.33 -16.40 0.83
C ALA A 60 6.56 -16.32 -0.69
N ARG A 61 5.49 -16.21 -1.50
CA ARG A 61 5.60 -16.29 -2.97
C ARG A 61 5.95 -14.95 -3.63
N TYR A 62 5.58 -13.84 -3.02
CA TYR A 62 5.68 -12.53 -3.63
C TYR A 62 6.45 -11.55 -2.76
N SER A 63 7.27 -10.73 -3.39
CA SER A 63 7.80 -9.49 -2.82
C SER A 63 7.13 -8.31 -3.49
N PHE A 64 6.79 -7.27 -2.73
CA PHE A 64 6.12 -6.08 -3.23
C PHE A 64 7.00 -4.87 -3.02
N ILE A 65 7.23 -4.11 -4.09
CA ILE A 65 8.03 -2.88 -4.07
C ILE A 65 7.15 -1.74 -4.55
N GLY A 66 7.06 -0.69 -3.75
CA GLY A 66 6.40 0.55 -4.14
C GLY A 66 7.31 1.76 -3.93
N THR A 67 7.17 2.72 -4.83
CA THR A 67 7.92 3.98 -4.81
C THR A 67 7.02 5.11 -5.31
N GLN A 68 7.39 6.36 -5.01
CA GLN A 68 6.65 7.55 -5.44
C GLN A 68 5.15 7.47 -5.12
N PRO A 69 4.75 7.31 -3.85
CA PRO A 69 3.34 7.29 -3.51
C PRO A 69 2.67 8.57 -3.99
N TYR A 70 1.49 8.45 -4.61
CA TYR A 70 0.71 9.63 -5.01
C TYR A 70 0.11 10.37 -3.81
N ARG A 71 0.00 9.69 -2.67
CA ARG A 71 -0.44 10.26 -1.39
C ARG A 71 0.32 9.62 -0.22
N VAL A 72 0.65 10.44 0.77
CA VAL A 72 1.12 10.03 2.10
C VAL A 72 0.12 10.57 3.10
N LEU A 73 -0.62 9.70 3.77
CA LEU A 73 -1.56 10.05 4.83
C LEU A 73 -0.85 9.91 6.17
N LYS A 74 -0.92 10.95 7.00
CA LYS A 74 -0.34 10.96 8.34
C LYS A 74 -1.38 11.38 9.36
N THR A 75 -1.35 10.73 10.52
CA THR A 75 -2.26 11.04 11.63
C THR A 75 -1.51 11.30 12.91
N GLY A 76 -2.15 11.97 13.84
CA GLY A 76 -1.61 12.31 15.16
C GLY A 76 -1.42 13.80 15.35
N PRO A 77 -0.96 14.23 16.53
CA PRO A 77 -0.79 15.64 16.87
C PRO A 77 0.07 16.39 15.84
N GLY A 78 -0.47 17.49 15.32
CA GLY A 78 0.21 18.32 14.32
C GLY A 78 0.27 17.73 12.91
N GLN A 79 -0.42 16.63 12.66
CA GLN A 79 -0.57 16.03 11.32
C GLN A 79 -1.86 16.50 10.64
N GLU A 80 -2.09 16.06 9.40
CA GLU A 80 -3.31 16.35 8.62
C GLU A 80 -4.58 15.93 9.39
N TYR A 81 -4.51 14.81 10.12
CA TYR A 81 -5.60 14.28 10.93
C TYR A 81 -5.14 14.02 12.36
N ASP A 82 -5.79 14.67 13.32
CA ASP A 82 -5.59 14.41 14.76
C ASP A 82 -6.81 13.66 15.33
N SER A 83 -6.98 12.42 14.87
CA SER A 83 -8.10 11.54 15.23
C SER A 83 -7.70 10.08 15.06
N ASP A 84 -8.65 9.16 15.27
CA ASP A 84 -8.47 7.74 14.98
C ASP A 84 -7.82 7.54 13.60
N PRO A 85 -6.63 6.94 13.52
CA PRO A 85 -5.87 6.80 12.29
C PRO A 85 -6.55 5.94 11.22
N LEU A 86 -7.50 5.09 11.60
CA LEU A 86 -8.20 4.22 10.66
C LEU A 86 -9.34 4.94 9.93
N LEU A 87 -9.91 6.00 10.52
CA LEU A 87 -11.00 6.75 9.88
C LEU A 87 -10.60 7.40 8.55
N PRO A 88 -9.53 8.21 8.47
CA PRO A 88 -9.10 8.79 7.21
C PRO A 88 -8.56 7.74 6.22
N LEU A 89 -7.98 6.64 6.73
CA LEU A 89 -7.58 5.50 5.91
C LEU A 89 -8.79 4.85 5.23
N GLU A 90 -9.85 4.55 6.00
CA GLU A 90 -11.10 3.98 5.50
C GLU A 90 -11.75 4.89 4.45
N GLN A 91 -11.81 6.19 4.71
CA GLN A 91 -12.37 7.18 3.77
C GLN A 91 -11.61 7.20 2.45
N GLU A 92 -10.28 7.14 2.49
CA GLU A 92 -9.49 7.12 1.26
C GLU A 92 -9.64 5.80 0.51
N MET A 93 -9.62 4.66 1.21
CA MET A 93 -9.79 3.34 0.62
C MET A 93 -11.18 3.14 0.01
N ALA A 94 -12.23 3.70 0.62
CA ALA A 94 -13.62 3.62 0.13
C ALA A 94 -13.83 4.28 -1.25
N ARG A 95 -12.91 5.14 -1.68
CA ARG A 95 -12.97 5.77 -3.02
C ARG A 95 -12.69 4.80 -4.15
N PHE A 96 -12.06 3.66 -3.85
CA PHE A 96 -11.56 2.72 -4.84
C PHE A 96 -12.24 1.35 -4.70
N LYS A 97 -12.68 0.82 -5.83
CA LYS A 97 -13.17 -0.54 -5.95
C LYS A 97 -12.41 -1.22 -7.08
N ALA A 98 -11.46 -2.09 -6.71
CA ALA A 98 -10.64 -2.79 -7.67
C ALA A 98 -11.44 -3.85 -8.45
N VAL A 99 -11.22 -3.88 -9.76
CA VAL A 99 -11.72 -4.95 -10.63
C VAL A 99 -10.73 -6.11 -10.59
N SER A 100 -11.24 -7.32 -10.48
CA SER A 100 -10.40 -8.52 -10.52
C SER A 100 -9.86 -8.75 -11.93
N VAL A 101 -8.54 -8.88 -12.05
CA VAL A 101 -7.85 -9.15 -13.32
C VAL A 101 -7.07 -10.47 -13.16
N PRO A 102 -7.27 -11.44 -14.06
CA PRO A 102 -6.51 -12.70 -14.03
C PRO A 102 -5.00 -12.47 -14.21
N GLY A 103 -4.18 -13.23 -13.49
CA GLY A 103 -2.73 -13.21 -13.62
C GLY A 103 -2.01 -12.20 -12.72
N VAL A 104 -2.74 -11.40 -11.95
CA VAL A 104 -2.14 -10.54 -10.91
C VAL A 104 -2.29 -11.19 -9.53
N PRO A 105 -1.37 -10.93 -8.58
CA PRO A 105 -1.53 -11.39 -7.21
C PRO A 105 -2.74 -10.75 -6.53
N ALA A 106 -3.19 -11.31 -5.40
CA ALA A 106 -4.34 -10.80 -4.66
C ALA A 106 -4.14 -9.35 -4.19
N PHE A 107 -2.92 -8.98 -3.85
CA PHE A 107 -2.57 -7.60 -3.52
C PHE A 107 -2.16 -6.84 -4.79
N THR A 108 -3.03 -5.98 -5.27
CA THR A 108 -2.84 -5.17 -6.49
C THR A 108 -2.70 -3.68 -6.21
N GLY A 109 -2.74 -3.28 -4.93
CA GLY A 109 -2.67 -1.90 -4.47
C GLY A 109 -3.32 -1.75 -3.11
N GLY A 110 -3.29 -0.53 -2.58
CA GLY A 110 -3.84 -0.21 -1.29
C GLY A 110 -2.97 0.77 -0.53
N ALA A 111 -3.06 0.75 0.79
CA ALA A 111 -2.27 1.56 1.69
C ALA A 111 -1.25 0.70 2.42
N ILE A 112 -0.01 1.12 2.43
CA ILE A 112 1.09 0.44 3.13
C ILE A 112 1.74 1.43 4.08
N GLY A 113 1.92 1.01 5.34
CA GLY A 113 2.48 1.89 6.34
C GLY A 113 2.53 1.27 7.71
N TYR A 114 2.45 2.11 8.73
CA TYR A 114 2.44 1.68 10.12
C TYR A 114 1.36 2.41 10.92
N VAL A 115 0.96 1.78 12.01
CA VAL A 115 0.21 2.38 13.11
C VAL A 115 1.07 2.23 14.35
N ALA A 116 1.36 3.33 15.04
CA ALA A 116 2.12 3.32 16.28
C ALA A 116 1.33 2.63 17.40
N TYR A 117 2.04 2.08 18.37
CA TYR A 117 1.41 1.40 19.50
C TYR A 117 0.43 2.32 20.26
N ASP A 118 0.77 3.59 20.40
CA ASP A 118 -0.03 4.57 21.16
C ASP A 118 -1.39 4.89 20.50
N ALA A 119 -1.58 4.55 19.23
CA ALA A 119 -2.87 4.65 18.56
C ALA A 119 -3.95 3.77 19.20
N VAL A 120 -3.57 2.78 20.02
CA VAL A 120 -4.49 1.96 20.81
C VAL A 120 -5.46 2.79 21.67
N ARG A 121 -5.09 4.00 22.08
CA ARG A 121 -5.95 4.93 22.84
C ARG A 121 -7.22 5.32 22.11
N HIS A 122 -7.22 5.27 20.79
CA HIS A 122 -8.42 5.55 19.97
C HIS A 122 -9.40 4.39 19.99
N PHE A 123 -8.94 3.18 20.30
CA PHE A 123 -9.75 1.94 20.31
C PHE A 123 -10.10 1.51 21.73
N GLU A 124 -9.23 1.81 22.71
CA GLU A 124 -9.43 1.47 24.12
C GLU A 124 -9.25 2.71 25.00
N PRO A 125 -10.37 3.37 25.38
CA PRO A 125 -10.33 4.62 26.16
C PRO A 125 -9.69 4.51 27.55
N ARG A 126 -9.47 3.29 28.06
CA ARG A 126 -8.79 3.07 29.34
C ARG A 126 -7.29 3.25 29.25
N VAL A 127 -6.73 3.21 28.03
CA VAL A 127 -5.30 3.40 27.82
C VAL A 127 -4.99 4.90 27.85
N VAL A 128 -4.24 5.28 28.85
CA VAL A 128 -3.81 6.68 28.99
C VAL A 128 -2.62 6.91 28.08
N PRO A 129 -2.60 7.99 27.27
CA PRO A 129 -1.47 8.28 26.41
C PRO A 129 -0.21 8.55 27.26
N PRO A 130 0.99 8.29 26.70
CA PRO A 130 2.24 8.57 27.39
C PRO A 130 2.35 10.07 27.70
N LYS A 131 2.97 10.40 28.84
CA LYS A 131 3.15 11.80 29.26
C LYS A 131 4.06 12.60 28.34
N THR A 132 4.92 11.93 27.61
CA THR A 132 5.92 12.56 26.75
C THR A 132 6.06 11.73 25.46
N ASP A 133 5.90 12.38 24.33
CA ASP A 133 6.27 11.81 23.04
C ASP A 133 7.80 12.01 22.86
N VAL A 134 8.53 10.90 22.89
CA VAL A 134 10.00 10.91 22.78
C VAL A 134 10.43 10.84 21.31
N LEU A 135 9.62 10.26 20.43
CA LEU A 135 9.98 10.00 19.05
C LEU A 135 9.56 11.14 18.10
N GLY A 136 8.48 11.83 18.41
CA GLY A 136 7.95 12.91 17.56
C GLY A 136 7.54 12.43 16.16
N ILE A 137 7.14 11.16 16.03
CA ILE A 137 6.69 10.59 14.76
C ILE A 137 5.16 10.57 14.67
N PRO A 138 4.58 10.57 13.46
CA PRO A 138 3.14 10.41 13.31
C PRO A 138 2.61 9.14 13.99
N GLU A 139 1.38 9.18 14.52
CA GLU A 139 0.72 7.98 15.07
C GLU A 139 0.44 6.93 14.01
N ALA A 140 0.16 7.37 12.80
CA ALA A 140 0.18 6.48 11.64
C ALA A 140 0.69 7.21 10.41
N SER A 141 1.29 6.45 9.51
CA SER A 141 1.71 6.93 8.21
C SER A 141 1.44 5.86 7.17
N PHE A 142 0.63 6.18 6.15
CA PHE A 142 0.25 5.28 5.08
C PHE A 142 0.66 5.85 3.73
N LEU A 143 1.29 5.03 2.92
CA LEU A 143 1.69 5.31 1.54
C LEU A 143 0.68 4.71 0.59
N PHE A 144 0.17 5.50 -0.34
CA PHE A 144 -0.72 5.05 -1.41
C PHE A 144 0.06 5.09 -2.73
N CYS A 145 0.35 3.93 -3.28
CA CYS A 145 1.07 3.79 -4.54
C CYS A 145 0.12 3.29 -5.64
N ASP A 146 0.19 3.90 -6.79
CA ASP A 146 -0.51 3.50 -8.02
C ASP A 146 0.36 2.63 -8.94
N SER A 147 1.65 2.52 -8.61
CA SER A 147 2.62 1.73 -9.36
C SER A 147 3.47 0.88 -8.41
N MET A 148 3.58 -0.40 -8.72
CA MET A 148 4.33 -1.37 -7.91
C MET A 148 5.08 -2.35 -8.80
N VAL A 149 6.18 -2.91 -8.26
CA VAL A 149 6.85 -4.10 -8.80
C VAL A 149 6.54 -5.27 -7.87
N VAL A 150 6.21 -6.39 -8.45
CA VAL A 150 5.89 -7.63 -7.73
C VAL A 150 6.74 -8.76 -8.25
#